data_0f86527b1e1a3ad31f33fa91dfa17645
#
_entry.id   0f86527b1e1a3ad31f33fa91dfa17645
#
_cell.length_a   1.000
_cell.length_b   1.000
_cell.length_c   1.000
_cell.angle_alpha   90.00
_cell.angle_beta   90.00
_cell.angle_gamma   90.00
#
_symmetry.space_group_name_H-M   'P 1'
#
loop_
_entity.id
_entity.type
_entity.pdbx_description
1 polymer ?
#
loop_
_entity_poly.entity_id
_entity_poly.type
_entity_poly.pdbx_seq_one_letter_code
_entity_poly.pdbx_strand_id
1 'polypeptide(L)'
;MKRLLDDGLAVLCDLLQSGGGTCHPETESRLERLSRDWEDAGLHTGSKLLSETAALLAQRRHGGAQDPLALMDTVSKAARYTRLCQQKYSLDAAGERLKNRTQEEDHETDS
;
A
#
# COMPACT_ATOMS: atom_id res chain seq x y z
N MET A 1 -3.51 4.41 9.69
CA MET A 1 -2.53 4.45 8.61
C MET A 1 -1.78 3.14 8.44
N LYS A 2 -1.14 2.63 9.48
CA LYS A 2 -0.37 1.37 9.40
C LYS A 2 -1.20 0.20 8.88
N ARG A 3 -2.43 0.04 9.37
CA ARG A 3 -3.31 -1.05 8.99
C ARG A 3 -3.69 -0.99 7.49
N LEU A 4 -3.93 0.21 6.97
CA LEU A 4 -4.24 0.39 5.55
C LEU A 4 -3.06 -0.03 4.67
N LEU A 5 -1.84 0.33 5.07
CA LEU A 5 -0.64 -0.03 4.35
C LEU A 5 -0.39 -1.54 4.40
N ASP A 6 -0.55 -2.15 5.57
CA ASP A 6 -0.36 -3.59 5.76
C ASP A 6 -1.37 -4.39 4.93
N ASP A 7 -2.64 -3.99 4.95
CA ASP A 7 -3.70 -4.64 4.16
C ASP A 7 -3.43 -4.51 2.66
N GLY A 8 -3.03 -3.32 2.21
CA GLY A 8 -2.70 -3.09 0.82
C GLY A 8 -1.52 -3.93 0.37
N LEU A 9 -0.46 -3.99 1.16
CA LEU A 9 0.72 -4.78 0.84
C LEU A 9 0.39 -6.27 0.77
N ALA A 10 -0.46 -6.77 1.66
CA ALA A 10 -0.87 -8.17 1.66
C ALA A 10 -1.58 -8.54 0.34
N VAL A 11 -2.51 -7.70 -0.12
CA VAL A 11 -3.20 -7.93 -1.39
C VAL A 11 -2.22 -7.90 -2.57
N LEU A 12 -1.31 -6.93 -2.58
CA LEU A 12 -0.33 -6.79 -3.65
C LEU A 12 0.64 -7.96 -3.69
N CYS A 13 1.09 -8.44 -2.53
CA CYS A 13 1.96 -9.62 -2.45
C CYS A 13 1.25 -10.87 -2.94
N ASP A 14 -0.02 -11.06 -2.61
CA ASP A 14 -0.82 -12.18 -3.11
C ASP A 14 -0.90 -12.15 -4.65
N LEU A 15 -1.09 -10.97 -5.23
CA LEU A 15 -1.11 -10.79 -6.67
C LEU A 15 0.24 -11.12 -7.30
N LEU A 16 1.34 -10.73 -6.68
CA LEU A 16 2.69 -11.02 -7.15
C LEU A 16 2.97 -12.53 -7.12
N GLN A 17 2.55 -13.21 -6.06
CA GLN A 17 2.75 -14.65 -5.90
C GLN A 17 1.93 -15.46 -6.88
N SER A 18 0.69 -15.05 -7.13
CA SER A 18 -0.20 -15.76 -8.07
C SER A 18 0.06 -15.39 -9.53
N GLY A 19 0.89 -14.38 -9.79
CA GLY A 19 1.11 -13.87 -11.14
C GLY A 19 -0.14 -13.24 -11.76
N GLY A 20 -1.15 -12.92 -10.95
CA GLY A 20 -2.43 -12.42 -11.43
C GLY A 20 -3.30 -13.51 -12.09
N GLY A 21 -2.92 -14.79 -11.95
CA GLY A 21 -3.63 -15.91 -12.58
C GLY A 21 -4.98 -16.21 -11.98
N THR A 22 -5.19 -15.90 -10.71
CA THR A 22 -6.47 -16.08 -10.01
C THR A 22 -7.08 -14.72 -9.75
N CYS A 23 -7.86 -14.23 -10.74
CA CYS A 23 -8.58 -12.97 -10.59
C CYS A 23 -9.95 -13.24 -9.99
N HIS A 24 -10.09 -13.02 -8.69
CA HIS A 24 -11.39 -13.06 -8.02
C HIS A 24 -12.03 -11.67 -8.04
N PRO A 25 -13.35 -11.59 -8.28
CA PRO A 25 -14.06 -10.30 -8.17
C PRO A 25 -13.88 -9.63 -6.81
N GLU A 26 -13.71 -10.43 -5.76
CA GLU A 26 -13.43 -9.93 -4.40
C GLU A 26 -12.12 -9.15 -4.32
N THR A 27 -11.09 -9.58 -5.05
CA THR A 27 -9.80 -8.89 -5.09
C THR A 27 -9.96 -7.50 -5.69
N GLU A 28 -10.69 -7.39 -6.79
CA GLU A 28 -10.98 -6.10 -7.43
C GLU A 28 -11.73 -5.17 -6.48
N SER A 29 -12.78 -5.67 -5.85
CA SER A 29 -13.58 -4.90 -4.89
C SER A 29 -12.74 -4.45 -3.69
N ARG A 30 -11.87 -5.33 -3.22
CA ARG A 30 -10.96 -5.02 -2.11
C ARG A 30 -9.96 -3.93 -2.47
N LEU A 31 -9.39 -3.99 -3.68
CA LEU A 31 -8.47 -2.97 -4.19
C LEU A 31 -9.18 -1.63 -4.35
N GLU A 32 -10.39 -1.60 -4.87
CA GLU A 32 -11.18 -0.37 -5.01
C GLU A 32 -11.49 0.25 -3.66
N ARG A 33 -11.86 -0.56 -2.67
CA ARG A 33 -12.12 -0.11 -1.31
C ARG A 33 -10.86 0.46 -0.67
N LEU A 34 -9.74 -0.25 -0.79
CA LEU A 34 -8.45 0.22 -0.29
C LEU A 34 -8.02 1.52 -0.97
N SER A 35 -8.27 1.63 -2.28
CA SER A 35 -7.99 2.86 -3.03
C SER A 35 -8.73 4.06 -2.44
N ARG A 36 -10.01 3.91 -2.13
CA ARG A 36 -10.81 4.97 -1.49
C ARG A 36 -10.28 5.31 -0.09
N ASP A 37 -9.97 4.28 0.70
CA ASP A 37 -9.46 4.47 2.06
C ASP A 37 -8.10 5.18 2.04
N TRP A 38 -7.24 4.82 1.08
CA TRP A 38 -5.94 5.47 0.91
C TRP A 38 -6.09 6.93 0.45
N GLU A 39 -7.06 7.20 -0.42
CA GLU A 39 -7.36 8.58 -0.86
C GLU A 39 -7.79 9.43 0.32
N ASP A 40 -8.68 8.91 1.15
CA ASP A 40 -9.15 9.59 2.36
C ASP A 40 -8.02 9.82 3.36
N ALA A 41 -7.04 8.92 3.39
CA ALA A 41 -5.87 9.06 4.26
C ALA A 41 -4.78 9.98 3.71
N GLY A 42 -4.96 10.51 2.50
CA GLY A 42 -3.98 11.39 1.87
C GLY A 42 -2.94 10.68 1.02
N LEU A 43 -3.07 9.38 0.81
CA LEU A 43 -2.15 8.58 0.01
C LEU A 43 -2.59 8.57 -1.46
N HIS A 44 -2.55 9.73 -2.11
CA HIS A 44 -3.11 9.91 -3.45
C HIS A 44 -2.40 9.08 -4.52
N THR A 45 -1.08 9.00 -4.49
CA THR A 45 -0.31 8.19 -5.43
C THR A 45 -0.60 6.71 -5.26
N GLY A 46 -0.66 6.23 -4.02
CA GLY A 46 -1.00 4.84 -3.71
C GLY A 46 -2.42 4.50 -4.13
N SER A 47 -3.37 5.40 -3.86
CA SER A 47 -4.76 5.26 -4.29
C SER A 47 -4.85 5.06 -5.81
N LYS A 48 -4.13 5.88 -6.56
CA LYS A 48 -4.09 5.79 -8.02
C LYS A 48 -3.51 4.46 -8.49
N LEU A 49 -2.42 3.99 -7.87
CA LEU A 49 -1.80 2.71 -8.21
C LEU A 49 -2.73 1.54 -7.92
N LEU A 50 -3.44 1.56 -6.79
CA LEU A 50 -4.42 0.52 -6.46
C LEU A 50 -5.59 0.52 -7.44
N SER A 51 -6.07 1.69 -7.83
CA SER A 51 -7.13 1.84 -8.81
C SER A 51 -6.72 1.32 -10.18
N GLU A 52 -5.51 1.63 -10.63
CA GLU A 52 -4.95 1.12 -11.88
C GLU A 52 -4.84 -0.41 -11.85
N THR A 53 -4.37 -0.98 -10.73
CA THR A 53 -4.28 -2.43 -10.55
C THR A 53 -5.65 -3.08 -10.66
N ALA A 54 -6.66 -2.52 -10.02
CA ALA A 54 -8.04 -3.01 -10.09
C ALA A 54 -8.57 -2.97 -11.53
N ALA A 55 -8.32 -1.88 -12.25
CA ALA A 55 -8.73 -1.74 -13.64
C ALA A 55 -8.08 -2.78 -14.55
N LEU A 56 -6.78 -3.04 -14.36
CA LEU A 56 -6.06 -4.05 -15.15
C LEU A 56 -6.57 -5.46 -14.86
N LEU A 57 -6.89 -5.76 -13.61
CA LEU A 57 -7.48 -7.05 -13.23
C LEU A 57 -8.87 -7.22 -13.85
N ALA A 58 -9.69 -6.17 -13.84
CA ALA A 58 -11.02 -6.19 -14.44
C ALA A 58 -10.95 -6.45 -15.95
N GLN A 59 -10.02 -5.80 -16.65
CA GLN A 59 -9.82 -6.03 -18.07
C GLN A 59 -9.41 -7.46 -18.37
N ARG A 60 -8.51 -8.01 -17.55
CA ARG A 60 -8.07 -9.39 -17.71
C ARG A 60 -9.20 -10.39 -17.48
N ARG A 61 -10.04 -10.15 -16.48
CA ARG A 61 -11.18 -10.99 -16.17
C ARG A 61 -12.21 -11.01 -17.30
N HIS A 62 -12.36 -9.87 -17.99
CA HIS A 62 -13.30 -9.73 -19.11
C HIS A 62 -12.73 -10.21 -20.45
N GLY A 63 -11.57 -10.86 -20.45
CA GLY A 63 -10.99 -11.45 -21.66
C GLY A 63 -10.32 -10.47 -22.58
N GLY A 64 -10.02 -9.27 -22.10
CA GLY A 64 -9.27 -8.29 -22.88
C GLY A 64 -7.85 -8.73 -23.14
N ALA A 65 -7.33 -8.43 -24.34
CA ALA A 65 -5.95 -8.71 -24.68
C ALA A 65 -5.05 -7.77 -23.88
N GLN A 66 -4.43 -8.31 -22.81
CA GLN A 66 -3.56 -7.52 -21.97
C GLN A 66 -2.15 -8.05 -21.94
N ASP A 67 -1.21 -7.12 -21.89
CA ASP A 67 0.16 -7.44 -21.58
C ASP A 67 0.28 -7.84 -20.10
N PRO A 68 0.61 -9.11 -19.78
CA PRO A 68 0.79 -9.52 -18.39
C PRO A 68 1.87 -8.72 -17.69
N LEU A 69 2.85 -8.20 -18.43
CA LEU A 69 3.93 -7.40 -17.87
C LEU A 69 3.41 -6.04 -17.35
N ALA A 70 2.39 -5.46 -18.00
CA ALA A 70 1.79 -4.21 -17.56
C ALA A 70 1.16 -4.35 -16.18
N LEU A 71 0.44 -5.45 -15.94
CA LEU A 71 -0.16 -5.74 -14.64
C LEU A 71 0.92 -5.93 -13.57
N MET A 72 1.92 -6.76 -13.85
CA MET A 72 3.01 -7.04 -12.91
C MET A 72 3.82 -5.78 -12.60
N ASP A 73 4.07 -4.93 -13.58
CA ASP A 73 4.77 -3.67 -13.40
C ASP A 73 3.99 -2.74 -12.45
N THR A 74 2.69 -2.60 -12.67
CA THR A 74 1.83 -1.77 -11.82
C THR A 74 1.76 -2.30 -10.40
N VAL A 75 1.60 -3.61 -10.22
CA VAL A 75 1.57 -4.26 -8.90
C VAL A 75 2.91 -4.06 -8.19
N SER A 76 4.02 -4.22 -8.89
CA SER A 76 5.37 -4.01 -8.34
C SER A 76 5.58 -2.58 -7.88
N LYS A 77 5.15 -1.60 -8.68
CA LYS A 77 5.21 -0.18 -8.31
C LYS A 77 4.38 0.11 -7.08
N ALA A 78 3.16 -0.43 -7.02
CA ALA A 78 2.27 -0.25 -5.87
C ALA A 78 2.86 -0.88 -4.60
N ALA A 79 3.45 -2.07 -4.69
CA ALA A 79 4.08 -2.73 -3.56
C ALA A 79 5.30 -1.94 -3.07
N ARG A 80 6.12 -1.43 -3.99
CA ARG A 80 7.28 -0.61 -3.65
C ARG A 80 6.86 0.69 -2.96
N TYR A 81 5.86 1.36 -3.49
CA TYR A 81 5.29 2.56 -2.87
C TYR A 81 4.80 2.27 -1.46
N THR A 82 4.06 1.17 -1.28
CA THR A 82 3.52 0.78 0.02
C THR A 82 4.63 0.54 1.04
N ARG A 83 5.69 -0.16 0.64
CA ARG A 83 6.86 -0.40 1.50
C ARG A 83 7.54 0.89 1.91
N LEU A 84 7.70 1.82 0.97
CA LEU A 84 8.29 3.14 1.26
C LEU A 84 7.43 3.91 2.27
N CYS A 85 6.12 3.87 2.13
CA CYS A 85 5.21 4.50 3.08
C CYS A 85 5.28 3.85 4.45
N GLN A 86 5.39 2.51 4.52
CA GLN A 86 5.56 1.79 5.78
C GLN A 86 6.86 2.18 6.47
N GLN A 87 7.95 2.28 5.71
CA GLN A 87 9.25 2.70 6.25
C GLN A 87 9.18 4.13 6.79
N LYS A 88 8.58 5.03 6.03
CA LYS A 88 8.41 6.42 6.45
C LYS A 88 7.59 6.50 7.73
N TYR A 89 6.48 5.77 7.79
CA TYR A 89 5.64 5.73 8.98
C TYR A 89 6.41 5.21 10.20
N SER A 90 7.18 4.16 10.03
CA SER A 90 8.00 3.59 11.11
C SER A 90 9.08 4.56 11.58
N LEU A 91 9.74 5.26 10.63
CA LEU A 91 10.76 6.25 10.96
C LEU A 91 10.16 7.45 11.69
N ASP A 92 9.00 7.95 11.25
CA ASP A 92 8.31 9.05 11.91
C ASP A 92 7.90 8.66 13.33
N ALA A 93 7.38 7.46 13.53
CA ALA A 93 7.02 6.94 14.84
C ALA A 93 8.25 6.77 15.75
N ALA A 94 9.35 6.26 15.21
CA ALA A 94 10.60 6.12 15.95
C ALA A 94 11.17 7.50 16.31
N GLY A 95 11.11 8.45 15.38
CA GLY A 95 11.53 9.83 15.62
C GLY A 95 10.76 10.51 16.74
N GLU A 96 9.45 10.30 16.77
CA GLU A 96 8.60 10.83 17.85
C GLU A 96 8.94 10.21 19.20
N ARG A 97 9.18 8.89 19.23
CA ARG A 97 9.58 8.19 20.46
C ARG A 97 10.92 8.72 20.99
N LEU A 98 11.89 8.88 20.10
CA LEU A 98 13.20 9.42 20.48
C LEU A 98 13.10 10.86 20.98
N LYS A 99 12.28 11.67 20.33
CA LYS A 99 12.04 13.06 20.71
C LYS A 99 11.42 13.15 22.10
N ASN A 100 10.39 12.34 22.36
CA ASN A 100 9.74 12.29 23.66
C ASN A 100 10.70 11.79 24.74
N ARG A 101 11.51 10.79 24.44
CA ARG A 101 12.50 10.26 25.36
C ARG A 101 13.56 11.30 25.71
N THR A 102 14.03 12.05 24.74
CA THR A 102 15.00 13.13 24.96
C THR A 102 14.41 14.23 25.86
N GLN A 103 13.15 14.58 25.66
CA GLN A 103 12.46 15.56 26.50
C GLN A 103 12.34 15.07 27.95
N GLU A 104 12.04 13.79 28.16
CA GLU A 104 11.99 13.19 29.50
C GLU A 104 13.36 13.21 30.17
N GLU A 105 14.41 12.87 29.46
CA GLU A 105 15.79 12.92 29.96
C GLU A 105 16.22 14.33 30.33
N ASP A 106 15.90 15.32 29.49
CA ASP A 106 16.18 16.73 29.77
C ASP A 106 15.43 17.20 31.02
N HIS A 107 14.20 16.75 31.20
CA HIS A 107 13.39 17.08 32.39
C HIS A 107 13.99 16.49 33.65
N GLU A 108 14.48 15.26 33.59
CA GLU A 108 15.16 14.61 34.74
C GLU A 108 16.48 15.31 35.05
N THR A 109 17.20 15.78 34.06
CA THR A 109 18.47 16.49 34.25
C THR A 109 18.29 17.84 34.94
N ASP A 110 17.17 18.51 34.68
CA ASP A 110 16.85 19.80 35.29
C ASP A 110 16.37 19.69 36.74
N SER A 111 16.02 18.49 37.14
CA SER A 111 15.60 18.24 38.52
C SER A 111 16.75 17.81 39.41
#